data_d19be1ff589c9481ea0accbf71463381
#
_entry.id   d19be1ff589c9481ea0accbf71463381
#
_cell.length_a   1.000
_cell.length_b   1.000
_cell.length_c   1.000
_cell.angle_alpha   90.00
_cell.angle_beta   90.00
_cell.angle_gamma   90.00
#
_symmetry.space_group_name_H-M   'P 1'
#
loop_
_entity.id
_entity.type
_entity.pdbx_description
1 polymer ?
#
loop_
_entity_poly.entity_id
_entity_poly.type
_entity_poly.pdbx_seq_one_letter_code
_entity_poly.pdbx_strand_id
1 'polypeptide(L)'
;MSKSIAINAGSSSLKFQLFNMPQEEVVAKGLVERIGLGDSVFSISYGDDQKFEVVEDIPNHEVAVEKLLEQLVALNIISSFDEITGVGHRVVAGGELFKDSALVDDTVIQQVEDLAEFAPLHNKAEAVGMRAFKHILPDITSVAVFDTSFHTTMPKKAYLYSIPMEYYQKFKARKYGAHGTSHRYVSRRAAEMLGKPIEELKIITCHLGNGASITAVDGGKSVDTSMGFTPLAGVTMGTRSGDIDASLVAFLMNKLNITDVNEMVDILNKKSGLLGLSGVSSDMRDVEAASKTNEDAKVAVEIFVDRVQKYIGQYVAVMNGVDAIVFTAGIGENSKSIRSRIINGLTWFGCDIDPERNDTRSEAIISSEGAKVTVLNIPTNEEVEIARDIERLRK
;
A
#
# COMPACT_ATOMS: atom_id res chain seq x y z
N MET A 1 18.65 21.02 9.58
CA MET A 1 17.44 20.21 9.36
C MET A 1 17.35 19.97 7.87
N SER A 2 17.07 18.75 7.45
CA SER A 2 16.86 18.44 6.04
C SER A 2 15.35 18.43 5.75
N LYS A 3 14.97 18.87 4.53
CA LYS A 3 13.60 18.78 4.05
C LYS A 3 13.51 17.72 2.97
N SER A 4 12.74 16.68 3.20
CA SER A 4 12.53 15.54 2.30
C SER A 4 11.11 15.52 1.79
N ILE A 5 10.91 15.39 0.48
CA ILE A 5 9.59 15.26 -0.14
C ILE A 5 9.36 13.80 -0.52
N ALA A 6 8.27 13.22 -0.03
CA ALA A 6 7.74 11.94 -0.48
C ALA A 6 6.68 12.16 -1.56
N ILE A 7 6.81 11.48 -2.69
CA ILE A 7 5.96 11.62 -3.88
C ILE A 7 5.30 10.29 -4.22
N ASN A 8 4.00 10.37 -4.56
CA ASN A 8 3.24 9.30 -5.18
C ASN A 8 2.57 9.83 -6.44
N ALA A 9 3.13 9.49 -7.61
CA ALA A 9 2.64 9.90 -8.92
C ALA A 9 1.71 8.82 -9.50
N GLY A 10 0.44 9.17 -9.68
CA GLY A 10 -0.54 8.36 -10.41
C GLY A 10 -0.69 8.84 -11.86
N SER A 11 -1.52 8.15 -12.65
CA SER A 11 -1.73 8.48 -14.08
C SER A 11 -2.26 9.89 -14.33
N SER A 12 -3.07 10.42 -13.42
CA SER A 12 -3.67 11.76 -13.48
C SER A 12 -3.61 12.48 -12.12
N SER A 13 -2.70 12.10 -11.24
CA SER A 13 -2.57 12.68 -9.92
C SER A 13 -1.12 12.71 -9.43
N LEU A 14 -0.82 13.62 -8.51
CA LEU A 14 0.46 13.70 -7.83
C LEU A 14 0.20 14.08 -6.36
N LYS A 15 0.43 13.12 -5.46
CA LYS A 15 0.34 13.33 -4.01
C LYS A 15 1.73 13.53 -3.44
N PHE A 16 1.86 14.42 -2.46
CA PHE A 16 3.14 14.67 -1.79
C PHE A 16 2.99 14.92 -0.30
N GLN A 17 4.07 14.65 0.43
CA GLN A 17 4.28 15.14 1.79
C GLN A 17 5.72 15.66 1.94
N LEU A 18 5.86 16.81 2.57
CA LEU A 18 7.14 17.43 2.91
C LEU A 18 7.42 17.25 4.40
N PHE A 19 8.61 16.73 4.71
CA PHE A 19 9.03 16.45 6.07
C PHE A 19 10.25 17.27 6.50
N ASN A 20 10.27 17.68 7.76
CA ASN A 20 11.50 18.04 8.46
C ASN A 20 12.14 16.77 9.03
N MET A 21 13.38 16.47 8.61
CA MET A 21 14.11 15.30 9.05
C MET A 21 15.31 15.71 9.93
N PRO A 22 15.70 14.93 10.92
CA PRO A 22 15.23 13.58 11.28
C PRO A 22 14.01 13.54 12.22
N GLN A 23 13.36 14.68 12.50
CA GLN A 23 12.22 14.77 13.44
C GLN A 23 10.96 14.10 12.90
N GLU A 24 10.90 13.83 11.59
CA GLU A 24 9.75 13.22 10.91
C GLU A 24 8.47 14.08 11.00
N GLU A 25 8.65 15.38 11.15
CA GLU A 25 7.56 16.35 11.24
C GLU A 25 7.01 16.67 9.86
N VAL A 26 5.71 16.52 9.66
CA VAL A 26 5.03 16.89 8.42
C VAL A 26 4.90 18.41 8.35
N VAL A 27 5.58 19.04 7.41
CA VAL A 27 5.54 20.51 7.19
C VAL A 27 4.39 20.89 6.27
N ALA A 28 4.16 20.08 5.24
CA ALA A 28 3.07 20.26 4.28
C ALA A 28 2.69 18.93 3.65
N LYS A 29 1.44 18.82 3.21
CA LYS A 29 0.95 17.72 2.37
C LYS A 29 -0.01 18.25 1.34
N GLY A 30 -0.03 17.65 0.17
CA GLY A 30 -0.92 18.12 -0.89
C GLY A 30 -1.15 17.10 -1.98
N LEU A 31 -2.03 17.49 -2.88
CA LEU A 31 -2.53 16.65 -3.95
C LEU A 31 -2.83 17.51 -5.17
N VAL A 32 -2.37 17.07 -6.31
CA VAL A 32 -2.81 17.55 -7.63
C VAL A 32 -3.64 16.44 -8.25
N GLU A 33 -4.88 16.73 -8.62
CA GLU A 33 -5.81 15.78 -9.24
C GLU A 33 -6.17 16.22 -10.65
N ARG A 34 -6.62 15.29 -11.49
CA ARG A 34 -7.09 15.53 -12.87
C ARG A 34 -5.99 16.13 -13.77
N ILE A 35 -4.74 15.77 -13.55
CA ILE A 35 -3.62 16.17 -14.42
C ILE A 35 -3.91 15.68 -15.86
N GLY A 36 -3.85 16.59 -16.83
CA GLY A 36 -4.10 16.31 -18.24
C GLY A 36 -5.57 16.15 -18.63
N LEU A 37 -6.53 16.36 -17.71
CA LEU A 37 -7.96 16.18 -17.94
C LEU A 37 -8.77 17.50 -17.96
N GLY A 38 -8.09 18.65 -17.81
CA GLY A 38 -8.71 19.96 -17.59
C GLY A 38 -9.31 20.11 -16.18
N ASP A 39 -9.47 21.36 -15.74
CA ASP A 39 -9.97 21.67 -14.39
C ASP A 39 -9.27 20.85 -13.29
N SER A 40 -7.94 20.83 -13.31
CA SER A 40 -7.13 20.16 -12.30
C SER A 40 -7.31 20.85 -10.96
N VAL A 41 -7.40 20.07 -9.87
CA VAL A 41 -7.52 20.58 -8.51
C VAL A 41 -6.17 20.43 -7.82
N PHE A 42 -5.57 21.56 -7.40
CA PHE A 42 -4.34 21.54 -6.64
C PHE A 42 -4.60 22.05 -5.22
N SER A 43 -4.31 21.24 -4.23
CA SER A 43 -4.51 21.55 -2.82
C SER A 43 -3.27 21.29 -1.98
N ILE A 44 -3.00 22.15 -0.99
CA ILE A 44 -1.93 22.01 0.01
C ILE A 44 -2.51 22.31 1.39
N SER A 45 -2.23 21.43 2.36
CA SER A 45 -2.46 21.67 3.78
C SER A 45 -1.09 21.86 4.45
N TYR A 46 -0.93 22.89 5.30
CA TYR A 46 0.34 23.25 5.92
C TYR A 46 0.12 24.05 7.20
N GLY A 47 1.16 24.16 8.04
CA GLY A 47 1.10 24.89 9.29
C GLY A 47 -0.07 24.46 10.19
N ASP A 48 -0.55 25.38 11.03
CA ASP A 48 -1.68 25.16 11.93
C ASP A 48 -3.01 25.30 11.15
N ASP A 49 -3.45 24.20 10.51
CA ASP A 49 -4.73 24.08 9.79
C ASP A 49 -4.90 25.03 8.57
N GLN A 50 -3.80 25.52 8.00
CA GLN A 50 -3.85 26.33 6.78
C GLN A 50 -4.10 25.43 5.55
N LYS A 51 -4.89 25.93 4.61
CA LYS A 51 -5.20 25.25 3.36
C LYS A 51 -5.10 26.23 2.18
N PHE A 52 -4.42 25.79 1.15
CA PHE A 52 -4.44 26.38 -0.19
C PHE A 52 -5.20 25.45 -1.13
N GLU A 53 -6.02 26.00 -2.02
CA GLU A 53 -6.68 25.23 -3.07
C GLU A 53 -6.93 26.11 -4.29
N VAL A 54 -6.62 25.57 -5.46
CA VAL A 54 -6.89 26.22 -6.75
C VAL A 54 -7.35 25.20 -7.77
N VAL A 55 -8.23 25.65 -8.68
CA VAL A 55 -8.64 24.89 -9.85
C VAL A 55 -8.07 25.60 -11.08
N GLU A 56 -7.22 24.90 -11.83
CA GLU A 56 -6.56 25.43 -13.02
C GLU A 56 -6.19 24.29 -13.98
N ASP A 57 -5.81 24.64 -15.20
CA ASP A 57 -5.34 23.62 -16.16
C ASP A 57 -3.89 23.24 -15.88
N ILE A 58 -3.68 21.95 -15.57
CA ILE A 58 -2.35 21.36 -15.37
C ILE A 58 -2.20 20.22 -16.38
N PRO A 59 -1.53 20.46 -17.52
CA PRO A 59 -1.57 19.57 -18.66
C PRO A 59 -0.77 18.27 -18.48
N ASN A 60 0.23 18.25 -17.61
CA ASN A 60 1.11 17.10 -17.39
C ASN A 60 1.79 17.15 -16.00
N HIS A 61 2.51 16.07 -15.68
CA HIS A 61 3.22 15.95 -14.39
C HIS A 61 4.38 16.93 -14.22
N GLU A 62 5.04 17.34 -15.29
CA GLU A 62 6.14 18.30 -15.21
C GLU A 62 5.61 19.65 -14.71
N VAL A 63 4.54 20.15 -15.31
CA VAL A 63 3.85 21.37 -14.84
C VAL A 63 3.30 21.20 -13.42
N ALA A 64 2.81 20.01 -13.06
CA ALA A 64 2.37 19.74 -11.69
C ALA A 64 3.51 19.87 -10.67
N VAL A 65 4.70 19.36 -10.99
CA VAL A 65 5.89 19.47 -10.13
C VAL A 65 6.38 20.91 -10.03
N GLU A 66 6.44 21.65 -11.16
CA GLU A 66 6.80 23.09 -11.16
C GLU A 66 5.87 23.87 -10.24
N LYS A 67 4.56 23.74 -10.44
CA LYS A 67 3.54 24.41 -9.60
C LYS A 67 3.61 24.05 -8.14
N LEU A 68 3.86 22.76 -7.83
CA LEU A 68 4.05 22.30 -6.46
C LEU A 68 5.23 23.06 -5.82
N LEU A 69 6.40 23.10 -6.45
CA LEU A 69 7.60 23.74 -5.90
C LEU A 69 7.43 25.25 -5.79
N GLU A 70 6.88 25.92 -6.81
CA GLU A 70 6.57 27.34 -6.79
C GLU A 70 5.59 27.70 -5.65
N GLN A 71 4.57 26.87 -5.43
CA GLN A 71 3.56 27.12 -4.40
C GLN A 71 4.11 26.91 -2.99
N LEU A 72 5.03 25.97 -2.78
CA LEU A 72 5.73 25.83 -1.50
C LEU A 72 6.50 27.10 -1.12
N VAL A 73 7.12 27.78 -2.11
CA VAL A 73 7.78 29.06 -1.90
C VAL A 73 6.77 30.20 -1.71
N ALA A 74 5.74 30.27 -2.55
CA ALA A 74 4.72 31.33 -2.48
C ALA A 74 3.96 31.36 -1.14
N LEU A 75 3.77 30.19 -0.54
CA LEU A 75 3.14 30.05 0.78
C LEU A 75 4.13 30.20 1.96
N ASN A 76 5.41 30.50 1.67
CA ASN A 76 6.49 30.58 2.66
C ASN A 76 6.67 29.29 3.49
N ILE A 77 6.36 28.12 2.91
CA ILE A 77 6.61 26.81 3.50
C ILE A 77 8.12 26.50 3.41
N ILE A 78 8.74 26.90 2.31
CA ILE A 78 10.18 26.95 2.09
C ILE A 78 10.57 28.34 1.58
N SER A 79 11.81 28.77 1.81
CA SER A 79 12.31 30.05 1.32
C SER A 79 12.88 29.94 -0.11
N SER A 80 13.42 28.78 -0.46
CA SER A 80 13.95 28.45 -1.79
C SER A 80 13.97 26.93 -2.00
N PHE A 81 14.13 26.50 -3.25
CA PHE A 81 14.24 25.06 -3.58
C PHE A 81 15.46 24.38 -2.95
N ASP A 82 16.51 25.14 -2.62
CA ASP A 82 17.73 24.63 -1.98
C ASP A 82 17.49 24.05 -0.57
N GLU A 83 16.35 24.37 0.06
CA GLU A 83 15.97 23.78 1.34
C GLU A 83 15.53 22.31 1.19
N ILE A 84 15.11 21.90 -0.01
CA ILE A 84 14.73 20.53 -0.30
C ILE A 84 16.02 19.73 -0.52
N THR A 85 16.28 18.79 0.36
CA THR A 85 17.52 18.01 0.36
C THR A 85 17.38 16.63 -0.28
N GLY A 86 16.12 16.18 -0.49
CA GLY A 86 15.85 14.91 -1.13
C GLY A 86 14.40 14.75 -1.56
N VAL A 87 14.22 13.96 -2.61
CA VAL A 87 12.92 13.54 -3.13
C VAL A 87 12.86 12.02 -3.17
N GLY A 88 11.81 11.44 -2.60
CA GLY A 88 11.55 10.00 -2.67
C GLY A 88 10.30 9.73 -3.48
N HIS A 89 10.41 8.80 -4.41
CA HIS A 89 9.34 8.40 -5.30
C HIS A 89 8.85 7.00 -4.93
N ARG A 90 7.57 6.87 -4.61
CA ARG A 90 6.94 5.56 -4.53
C ARG A 90 6.91 4.94 -5.91
N VAL A 91 7.28 3.65 -6.00
CA VAL A 91 7.20 2.84 -7.22
C VAL A 91 6.50 1.53 -6.89
N VAL A 92 5.46 1.20 -7.66
CA VAL A 92 4.66 -0.01 -7.38
C VAL A 92 5.45 -1.28 -7.68
N ALA A 93 6.03 -1.42 -8.87
CA ALA A 93 6.72 -2.65 -9.24
C ALA A 93 8.24 -2.45 -9.39
N GLY A 94 9.00 -3.14 -8.53
CA GLY A 94 10.47 -3.22 -8.60
C GLY A 94 10.99 -4.53 -9.21
N GLY A 95 10.11 -5.49 -9.49
CA GLY A 95 10.48 -6.80 -10.04
C GLY A 95 11.46 -7.57 -9.16
N GLU A 96 12.33 -8.35 -9.78
CA GLU A 96 13.49 -8.99 -9.12
C GLU A 96 14.72 -8.07 -9.11
N LEU A 97 14.66 -6.94 -9.83
CA LEU A 97 15.77 -6.03 -10.04
C LEU A 97 16.06 -5.21 -8.78
N PHE A 98 15.01 -4.66 -8.15
CA PHE A 98 15.15 -3.79 -7.01
C PHE A 98 14.80 -4.51 -5.70
N LYS A 99 15.85 -4.86 -4.95
CA LYS A 99 15.73 -5.53 -3.64
C LYS A 99 15.64 -4.56 -2.46
N ASP A 100 15.90 -3.30 -2.70
CA ASP A 100 15.87 -2.19 -1.77
C ASP A 100 15.57 -0.91 -2.56
N SER A 101 15.39 0.20 -1.86
CA SER A 101 15.29 1.52 -2.47
C SER A 101 16.59 1.88 -3.21
N ALA A 102 16.47 2.63 -4.30
CA ALA A 102 17.59 2.95 -5.18
C ALA A 102 17.71 4.45 -5.43
N LEU A 103 18.96 4.95 -5.53
CA LEU A 103 19.23 6.31 -6.03
C LEU A 103 18.79 6.40 -7.50
N VAL A 104 18.05 7.46 -7.82
CA VAL A 104 17.48 7.65 -9.14
C VAL A 104 18.51 8.28 -10.09
N ASP A 105 18.82 7.56 -11.14
CA ASP A 105 19.52 8.05 -12.34
C ASP A 105 18.71 7.68 -13.59
N ASP A 106 19.23 8.02 -14.78
CA ASP A 106 18.53 7.69 -16.04
C ASP A 106 18.35 6.18 -16.24
N THR A 107 19.29 5.38 -15.73
CA THR A 107 19.21 3.91 -15.80
C THR A 107 18.06 3.40 -14.93
N VAL A 108 17.95 3.87 -13.70
CA VAL A 108 16.85 3.48 -12.78
C VAL A 108 15.51 3.91 -13.34
N ILE A 109 15.38 5.12 -13.89
CA ILE A 109 14.12 5.58 -14.51
C ILE A 109 13.73 4.65 -15.68
N GLN A 110 14.68 4.31 -16.55
CA GLN A 110 14.41 3.40 -17.66
C GLN A 110 14.01 2.00 -17.18
N GLN A 111 14.68 1.47 -16.15
CA GLN A 111 14.35 0.18 -15.55
C GLN A 111 12.95 0.17 -14.93
N VAL A 112 12.53 1.26 -14.28
CA VAL A 112 11.17 1.42 -13.75
C VAL A 112 10.14 1.43 -14.90
N GLU A 113 10.46 2.08 -16.00
CA GLU A 113 9.60 2.11 -17.18
C GLU A 113 9.50 0.74 -17.86
N ASP A 114 10.63 0.01 -17.97
CA ASP A 114 10.66 -1.34 -18.53
C ASP A 114 9.86 -2.34 -17.68
N LEU A 115 9.78 -2.13 -16.35
CA LEU A 115 8.96 -2.93 -15.44
C LEU A 115 7.46 -2.60 -15.50
N ALA A 116 7.03 -1.70 -16.39
CA ALA A 116 5.61 -1.38 -16.56
C ALA A 116 4.75 -2.57 -17.01
N GLU A 117 5.34 -3.64 -17.54
CA GLU A 117 4.60 -4.88 -17.81
C GLU A 117 3.98 -5.50 -16.56
N PHE A 118 4.59 -5.29 -15.36
CA PHE A 118 4.09 -5.77 -14.08
C PHE A 118 3.11 -4.79 -13.41
N ALA A 119 3.16 -3.50 -13.76
CA ALA A 119 2.28 -2.46 -13.21
C ALA A 119 2.02 -1.36 -14.27
N PRO A 120 1.28 -1.65 -15.35
CA PRO A 120 1.18 -0.77 -16.53
C PRO A 120 0.54 0.58 -16.24
N LEU A 121 -0.36 0.65 -15.25
CA LEU A 121 -1.04 1.88 -14.86
C LEU A 121 -0.22 2.76 -13.90
N HIS A 122 0.86 2.24 -13.32
CA HIS A 122 1.62 2.90 -12.26
C HIS A 122 3.03 3.27 -12.71
N ASN A 123 3.87 2.28 -13.03
CA ASN A 123 5.30 2.49 -13.29
C ASN A 123 5.60 3.55 -14.36
N LYS A 124 4.77 3.64 -15.41
CA LYS A 124 4.96 4.68 -16.44
C LYS A 124 4.75 6.09 -15.88
N ALA A 125 3.70 6.30 -15.09
CA ALA A 125 3.41 7.59 -14.47
C ALA A 125 4.49 7.96 -13.44
N GLU A 126 4.96 6.98 -12.67
CA GLU A 126 6.02 7.13 -11.69
C GLU A 126 7.36 7.53 -12.36
N ALA A 127 7.72 6.90 -13.48
CA ALA A 127 8.89 7.26 -14.28
C ALA A 127 8.79 8.69 -14.82
N VAL A 128 7.61 9.13 -15.27
CA VAL A 128 7.37 10.52 -15.70
C VAL A 128 7.59 11.49 -14.54
N GLY A 129 7.05 11.18 -13.35
CA GLY A 129 7.27 11.98 -12.15
C GLY A 129 8.74 12.09 -11.76
N MET A 130 9.50 11.00 -11.82
CA MET A 130 10.95 11.02 -11.55
C MET A 130 11.71 11.89 -12.56
N ARG A 131 11.38 11.80 -13.87
CA ARG A 131 12.00 12.66 -14.89
C ARG A 131 11.72 14.13 -14.64
N ALA A 132 10.48 14.49 -14.26
CA ALA A 132 10.09 15.86 -13.96
C ALA A 132 10.92 16.42 -12.79
N PHE A 133 11.01 15.71 -11.67
CA PHE A 133 11.84 16.14 -10.54
C PHE A 133 13.32 16.25 -10.91
N LYS A 134 13.87 15.27 -11.65
CA LYS A 134 15.27 15.30 -12.10
C LYS A 134 15.57 16.47 -13.03
N HIS A 135 14.61 16.88 -13.87
CA HIS A 135 14.74 18.02 -14.75
C HIS A 135 14.78 19.35 -13.97
N ILE A 136 13.87 19.50 -12.99
CA ILE A 136 13.71 20.75 -12.24
C ILE A 136 14.73 20.88 -11.11
N LEU A 137 15.09 19.77 -10.47
CA LEU A 137 16.02 19.68 -9.34
C LEU A 137 17.15 18.67 -9.63
N PRO A 138 18.05 18.94 -10.60
CA PRO A 138 19.01 17.94 -11.09
C PRO A 138 20.04 17.50 -10.05
N ASP A 139 20.36 18.32 -9.07
CA ASP A 139 21.41 18.08 -8.07
C ASP A 139 20.89 17.49 -6.76
N ILE A 140 19.56 17.27 -6.66
CA ILE A 140 18.94 16.76 -5.44
C ILE A 140 19.11 15.24 -5.32
N THR A 141 19.23 14.74 -4.08
CA THR A 141 19.13 13.29 -3.84
C THR A 141 17.73 12.80 -4.19
N SER A 142 17.62 11.98 -5.22
CA SER A 142 16.37 11.38 -5.64
C SER A 142 16.41 9.86 -5.40
N VAL A 143 15.35 9.30 -4.78
CA VAL A 143 15.29 7.90 -4.35
C VAL A 143 13.99 7.26 -4.85
N ALA A 144 14.08 6.11 -5.49
CA ALA A 144 12.93 5.26 -5.82
C ALA A 144 12.72 4.24 -4.69
N VAL A 145 11.50 4.18 -4.15
CA VAL A 145 11.09 3.29 -3.06
C VAL A 145 10.03 2.34 -3.58
N PHE A 146 10.33 1.05 -3.60
CA PHE A 146 9.51 0.05 -4.28
C PHE A 146 8.56 -0.67 -3.32
N ASP A 147 7.27 -0.72 -3.64
CA ASP A 147 6.25 -1.46 -2.86
C ASP A 147 6.55 -2.96 -2.77
N THR A 148 7.28 -3.50 -3.75
CA THR A 148 7.65 -4.92 -3.80
C THR A 148 8.95 -5.25 -3.06
N SER A 149 9.79 -4.26 -2.75
CA SER A 149 11.14 -4.50 -2.23
C SER A 149 11.16 -5.22 -0.88
N PHE A 150 10.22 -4.90 0.02
CA PHE A 150 10.09 -5.58 1.32
C PHE A 150 9.85 -7.08 1.18
N HIS A 151 9.18 -7.51 0.10
CA HIS A 151 8.83 -8.91 -0.16
C HIS A 151 9.92 -9.70 -0.90
N THR A 152 11.04 -9.07 -1.27
CA THR A 152 12.15 -9.76 -1.95
C THR A 152 12.87 -10.79 -1.05
N THR A 153 12.63 -10.73 0.26
CA THR A 153 13.15 -11.68 1.25
C THR A 153 12.37 -13.00 1.31
N MET A 154 11.23 -13.11 0.61
CA MET A 154 10.47 -14.36 0.54
C MET A 154 11.30 -15.50 -0.01
N PRO A 155 11.26 -16.71 0.59
CA PRO A 155 11.94 -17.89 0.07
C PRO A 155 11.24 -18.41 -1.20
N LYS A 156 11.98 -19.16 -2.02
CA LYS A 156 11.47 -19.73 -3.29
C LYS A 156 10.13 -20.46 -3.14
N LYS A 157 9.95 -21.24 -2.08
CA LYS A 157 8.72 -21.98 -1.80
C LYS A 157 7.50 -21.08 -1.57
N ALA A 158 7.70 -19.81 -1.20
CA ALA A 158 6.62 -18.85 -0.97
C ALA A 158 6.30 -18.05 -2.24
N TYR A 159 7.31 -17.70 -3.06
CA TYR A 159 7.08 -16.87 -4.23
C TYR A 159 6.84 -17.63 -5.54
N LEU A 160 7.18 -18.89 -5.64
CA LEU A 160 6.93 -19.68 -6.85
C LEU A 160 5.49 -20.20 -6.90
N TYR A 161 4.89 -20.12 -8.08
CA TYR A 161 3.64 -20.81 -8.38
C TYR A 161 3.90 -22.25 -8.82
N SER A 162 2.96 -23.15 -8.56
CA SER A 162 3.04 -24.56 -8.98
C SER A 162 2.68 -24.72 -10.48
N ILE A 163 3.42 -24.04 -11.33
CA ILE A 163 3.33 -24.06 -12.80
C ILE A 163 4.69 -24.46 -13.38
N PRO A 164 4.82 -24.74 -14.69
CA PRO A 164 6.11 -25.09 -15.27
C PRO A 164 7.21 -24.09 -14.92
N MET A 165 8.32 -24.61 -14.38
CA MET A 165 9.44 -23.78 -13.88
C MET A 165 10.01 -22.85 -14.95
N GLU A 166 9.92 -23.25 -16.23
CA GLU A 166 10.37 -22.43 -17.35
C GLU A 166 9.66 -21.08 -17.44
N TYR A 167 8.41 -20.95 -16.95
CA TYR A 167 7.68 -19.69 -16.96
C TYR A 167 8.26 -18.70 -15.94
N TYR A 168 8.70 -19.21 -14.80
CA TYR A 168 9.48 -18.37 -13.89
C TYR A 168 10.83 -17.97 -14.50
N GLN A 169 11.54 -18.94 -15.08
CA GLN A 169 12.88 -18.69 -15.64
C GLN A 169 12.85 -17.67 -16.79
N LYS A 170 11.88 -17.78 -17.70
CA LYS A 170 11.77 -16.95 -18.91
C LYS A 170 11.03 -15.63 -18.66
N PHE A 171 9.91 -15.69 -17.93
CA PHE A 171 8.96 -14.56 -17.81
C PHE A 171 8.89 -13.98 -16.41
N LYS A 172 9.70 -14.49 -15.46
CA LYS A 172 9.67 -14.05 -14.06
C LYS A 172 8.27 -14.18 -13.43
N ALA A 173 7.49 -15.19 -13.88
CA ALA A 173 6.17 -15.49 -13.36
C ALA A 173 6.26 -16.04 -11.93
N ARG A 174 6.16 -15.13 -10.97
CA ARG A 174 6.26 -15.39 -9.54
C ARG A 174 5.38 -14.41 -8.74
N LYS A 175 5.21 -14.68 -7.44
CA LYS A 175 4.64 -13.73 -6.50
C LYS A 175 5.64 -12.60 -6.20
N TYR A 176 5.21 -11.35 -6.33
CA TYR A 176 5.96 -10.13 -5.97
C TYR A 176 5.41 -9.48 -4.71
N GLY A 177 4.09 -9.46 -4.54
CA GLY A 177 3.41 -8.73 -3.47
C GLY A 177 3.29 -7.23 -3.74
N ALA A 178 2.76 -6.51 -2.78
CA ALA A 178 2.66 -5.05 -2.78
C ALA A 178 2.47 -4.52 -1.35
N HIS A 179 2.27 -3.20 -1.20
CA HIS A 179 2.17 -2.51 0.09
C HIS A 179 3.39 -2.73 1.01
N GLY A 180 4.54 -3.07 0.44
CA GLY A 180 5.73 -3.43 1.21
C GLY A 180 6.21 -2.32 2.13
N THR A 181 6.11 -1.06 1.69
CA THR A 181 6.46 0.11 2.50
C THR A 181 5.58 0.20 3.76
N SER A 182 4.26 -0.02 3.61
CA SER A 182 3.33 -0.07 4.74
C SER A 182 3.63 -1.25 5.68
N HIS A 183 3.78 -2.47 5.16
CA HIS A 183 4.08 -3.65 5.97
C HIS A 183 5.41 -3.50 6.73
N ARG A 184 6.43 -2.90 6.09
CA ARG A 184 7.72 -2.57 6.73
C ARG A 184 7.54 -1.58 7.88
N TYR A 185 6.82 -0.50 7.64
CA TYR A 185 6.56 0.52 8.64
C TYR A 185 5.84 -0.05 9.87
N VAL A 186 4.68 -0.66 9.68
CA VAL A 186 3.84 -1.10 10.80
C VAL A 186 4.45 -2.28 11.57
N SER A 187 5.24 -3.16 10.93
CA SER A 187 5.93 -4.24 11.63
C SER A 187 7.05 -3.72 12.53
N ARG A 188 7.83 -2.73 12.07
CA ARG A 188 8.84 -2.05 12.90
C ARG A 188 8.19 -1.31 14.06
N ARG A 189 7.12 -0.57 13.77
CA ARG A 189 6.39 0.17 14.80
C ARG A 189 5.78 -0.76 15.86
N ALA A 190 5.25 -1.91 15.45
CA ALA A 190 4.77 -2.93 16.38
C ALA A 190 5.88 -3.43 17.31
N ALA A 191 7.08 -3.69 16.81
CA ALA A 191 8.22 -4.12 17.61
C ALA A 191 8.61 -3.05 18.66
N GLU A 192 8.61 -1.77 18.26
CA GLU A 192 8.85 -0.64 19.16
C GLU A 192 7.80 -0.57 20.28
N MET A 193 6.50 -0.69 19.93
CA MET A 193 5.40 -0.70 20.90
C MET A 193 5.44 -1.88 21.85
N LEU A 194 5.95 -3.03 21.40
CA LEU A 194 6.12 -4.23 22.21
C LEU A 194 7.42 -4.18 23.05
N GLY A 195 8.30 -3.21 22.80
CA GLY A 195 9.60 -3.08 23.48
C GLY A 195 10.51 -4.27 23.24
N LYS A 196 10.45 -4.90 22.07
CA LYS A 196 11.25 -6.08 21.70
C LYS A 196 11.98 -5.86 20.37
N PRO A 197 13.18 -6.45 20.22
CA PRO A 197 13.86 -6.48 18.92
C PRO A 197 12.96 -7.16 17.86
N ILE A 198 12.86 -6.57 16.70
CA ILE A 198 12.00 -7.11 15.61
C ILE A 198 12.50 -8.50 15.14
N GLU A 199 13.79 -8.77 15.30
CA GLU A 199 14.45 -10.03 14.95
C GLU A 199 13.93 -11.22 15.76
N GLU A 200 13.31 -10.97 16.92
CA GLU A 200 12.75 -11.97 17.81
C GLU A 200 11.24 -12.19 17.61
N LEU A 201 10.60 -11.42 16.71
CA LEU A 201 9.16 -11.36 16.59
C LEU A 201 8.63 -11.99 15.29
N LYS A 202 7.49 -12.67 15.41
CA LYS A 202 6.64 -13.15 14.33
C LYS A 202 5.39 -12.30 14.29
N ILE A 203 5.28 -11.45 13.27
CA ILE A 203 4.22 -10.46 13.15
C ILE A 203 3.40 -10.73 11.89
N ILE A 204 2.09 -10.70 11.99
CA ILE A 204 1.19 -10.67 10.83
C ILE A 204 0.65 -9.27 10.69
N THR A 205 0.90 -8.63 9.55
CA THR A 205 0.43 -7.27 9.26
C THR A 205 -0.72 -7.32 8.27
N CYS A 206 -1.84 -6.71 8.64
CA CYS A 206 -3.09 -6.69 7.88
C CYS A 206 -3.31 -5.26 7.37
N HIS A 207 -2.85 -4.97 6.15
CA HIS A 207 -3.11 -3.72 5.45
C HIS A 207 -4.48 -3.84 4.78
N LEU A 208 -5.52 -3.31 5.43
CA LEU A 208 -6.90 -3.42 4.98
C LEU A 208 -7.41 -2.05 4.54
N GLY A 209 -7.30 -1.78 3.25
CA GLY A 209 -7.83 -0.58 2.58
C GLY A 209 -8.77 -0.95 1.45
N ASN A 210 -8.96 -0.05 0.47
CA ASN A 210 -9.64 -0.40 -0.78
C ASN A 210 -8.85 -1.47 -1.55
N GLY A 211 -7.51 -1.36 -1.61
CA GLY A 211 -6.60 -2.49 -1.81
C GLY A 211 -6.25 -3.09 -0.46
N ALA A 212 -6.15 -4.42 -0.36
CA ALA A 212 -5.86 -5.09 0.90
C ALA A 212 -4.82 -6.21 0.71
N SER A 213 -3.92 -6.34 1.69
CA SER A 213 -2.95 -7.44 1.74
C SER A 213 -2.59 -7.83 3.17
N ILE A 214 -2.23 -9.09 3.33
CA ILE A 214 -1.76 -9.65 4.58
C ILE A 214 -0.32 -10.11 4.37
N THR A 215 0.57 -9.83 5.31
CA THR A 215 1.98 -10.24 5.21
C THR A 215 2.43 -10.95 6.48
N ALA A 216 3.13 -12.05 6.31
CA ALA A 216 3.86 -12.75 7.36
C ALA A 216 5.27 -12.14 7.48
N VAL A 217 5.58 -11.58 8.64
CA VAL A 217 6.88 -10.97 8.94
C VAL A 217 7.56 -11.78 10.05
N ASP A 218 8.66 -12.43 9.73
CA ASP A 218 9.46 -13.21 10.67
C ASP A 218 10.85 -12.60 10.80
N GLY A 219 11.22 -12.21 12.01
CA GLY A 219 12.49 -11.55 12.25
C GLY A 219 12.69 -10.25 11.43
N GLY A 220 11.64 -9.49 11.22
CA GLY A 220 11.67 -8.25 10.44
C GLY A 220 11.70 -8.42 8.93
N LYS A 221 11.58 -9.65 8.42
CA LYS A 221 11.60 -9.99 6.98
C LYS A 221 10.23 -10.50 6.52
N SER A 222 9.78 -10.04 5.37
CA SER A 222 8.61 -10.65 4.71
C SER A 222 8.95 -12.08 4.29
N VAL A 223 8.21 -13.05 4.82
CA VAL A 223 8.39 -14.47 4.49
C VAL A 223 7.27 -15.01 3.61
N ASP A 224 6.12 -14.35 3.59
CA ASP A 224 5.02 -14.55 2.65
C ASP A 224 4.09 -13.32 2.64
N THR A 225 3.36 -13.14 1.54
CA THR A 225 2.36 -12.07 1.41
C THR A 225 1.19 -12.52 0.52
N SER A 226 0.01 -11.94 0.71
CA SER A 226 -1.21 -12.36 0.05
C SER A 226 -1.33 -11.90 -1.40
N MET A 227 -0.84 -10.71 -1.76
CA MET A 227 -0.82 -10.28 -3.15
C MET A 227 0.20 -11.10 -3.94
N GLY A 228 -0.12 -11.36 -5.21
CA GLY A 228 0.58 -12.33 -6.03
C GLY A 228 1.53 -11.72 -7.05
N PHE A 229 1.44 -12.24 -8.29
CA PHE A 229 2.11 -11.69 -9.46
C PHE A 229 1.67 -10.24 -9.71
N THR A 230 0.39 -9.96 -9.46
CA THR A 230 -0.21 -8.62 -9.47
C THR A 230 -0.94 -8.37 -8.15
N PRO A 231 -1.35 -7.11 -7.87
CA PRO A 231 -2.18 -6.78 -6.71
C PRO A 231 -3.63 -7.31 -6.77
N LEU A 232 -3.99 -8.15 -7.73
CA LEU A 232 -5.32 -8.76 -7.84
C LEU A 232 -5.50 -9.94 -6.88
N ALA A 233 -4.47 -10.77 -6.70
CA ALA A 233 -4.53 -11.97 -5.86
C ALA A 233 -4.61 -11.63 -4.36
N GLY A 234 -4.99 -12.59 -3.56
CA GLY A 234 -5.07 -12.50 -2.11
C GLY A 234 -6.48 -12.40 -1.56
N VAL A 235 -6.68 -11.53 -0.58
CA VAL A 235 -7.97 -11.33 0.07
C VAL A 235 -8.95 -10.55 -0.79
N THR A 236 -10.24 -10.65 -0.49
CA THR A 236 -11.28 -9.79 -1.08
C THR A 236 -10.98 -8.32 -0.79
N MET A 237 -11.14 -7.45 -1.78
CA MET A 237 -10.85 -6.02 -1.69
C MET A 237 -12.08 -5.19 -2.07
N GLY A 238 -11.97 -3.88 -2.15
CA GLY A 238 -13.10 -3.02 -2.51
C GLY A 238 -13.73 -3.37 -3.86
N THR A 239 -12.88 -3.51 -4.91
CA THR A 239 -13.31 -3.84 -6.28
C THR A 239 -12.63 -5.06 -6.86
N ARG A 240 -11.60 -5.61 -6.20
CA ARG A 240 -10.83 -6.76 -6.67
C ARG A 240 -11.33 -8.04 -6.01
N SER A 241 -11.39 -9.11 -6.80
CA SER A 241 -11.89 -10.39 -6.35
C SER A 241 -11.04 -11.06 -5.27
N GLY A 242 -9.71 -10.81 -5.26
CA GLY A 242 -8.77 -11.68 -4.58
C GLY A 242 -8.66 -13.05 -5.28
N ASP A 243 -8.27 -14.08 -4.53
CA ASP A 243 -8.06 -15.42 -5.06
C ASP A 243 -9.35 -16.05 -5.59
N ILE A 244 -9.26 -16.62 -6.78
CA ILE A 244 -10.32 -17.40 -7.44
C ILE A 244 -9.73 -18.66 -8.08
N ASP A 245 -10.58 -19.62 -8.43
CA ASP A 245 -10.20 -20.74 -9.28
C ASP A 245 -9.89 -20.25 -10.70
N ALA A 246 -8.72 -20.61 -11.22
CA ALA A 246 -8.28 -20.20 -12.56
C ALA A 246 -9.24 -20.70 -13.66
N SER A 247 -9.85 -21.87 -13.48
CA SER A 247 -10.82 -22.43 -14.44
C SER A 247 -12.13 -21.63 -14.48
N LEU A 248 -12.46 -20.93 -13.39
CA LEU A 248 -13.62 -20.02 -13.34
C LEU A 248 -13.49 -18.87 -14.35
N VAL A 249 -12.27 -18.40 -14.61
CA VAL A 249 -12.01 -17.34 -15.59
C VAL A 249 -12.50 -17.79 -16.97
N ALA A 250 -12.05 -18.95 -17.45
CA ALA A 250 -12.46 -19.49 -18.75
C ALA A 250 -13.98 -19.78 -18.81
N PHE A 251 -14.54 -20.32 -17.73
CA PHE A 251 -16.00 -20.58 -17.64
C PHE A 251 -16.80 -19.28 -17.79
N LEU A 252 -16.44 -18.24 -17.06
CA LEU A 252 -17.14 -16.95 -17.11
C LEU A 252 -16.99 -16.26 -18.46
N MET A 253 -15.78 -16.29 -19.06
CA MET A 253 -15.56 -15.77 -20.42
C MET A 253 -16.51 -16.39 -21.42
N ASN A 254 -16.67 -17.73 -21.38
CA ASN A 254 -17.59 -18.44 -22.26
C ASN A 254 -19.06 -18.06 -21.99
N LYS A 255 -19.48 -17.93 -20.73
CA LYS A 255 -20.85 -17.57 -20.35
C LYS A 255 -21.22 -16.13 -20.69
N LEU A 256 -20.25 -15.23 -20.61
CA LEU A 256 -20.46 -13.78 -20.87
C LEU A 256 -20.10 -13.41 -22.32
N ASN A 257 -19.69 -14.37 -23.16
CA ASN A 257 -19.21 -14.15 -24.53
C ASN A 257 -18.03 -13.15 -24.61
N ILE A 258 -17.16 -13.14 -23.58
CA ILE A 258 -15.94 -12.36 -23.55
C ILE A 258 -14.84 -13.13 -24.28
N THR A 259 -14.21 -12.50 -25.28
CA THR A 259 -13.13 -13.11 -26.08
C THR A 259 -11.75 -12.60 -25.69
N ASP A 260 -11.65 -11.42 -25.09
CA ASP A 260 -10.41 -10.84 -24.59
C ASP A 260 -10.24 -11.16 -23.08
N VAL A 261 -9.18 -11.88 -22.75
CA VAL A 261 -8.85 -12.20 -21.35
C VAL A 261 -8.60 -10.95 -20.51
N ASN A 262 -8.12 -9.86 -21.10
CA ASN A 262 -7.88 -8.62 -20.39
C ASN A 262 -9.20 -7.97 -19.93
N GLU A 263 -10.27 -8.08 -20.72
CA GLU A 263 -11.61 -7.64 -20.32
C GLU A 263 -12.09 -8.41 -19.08
N MET A 264 -11.86 -9.73 -19.05
CA MET A 264 -12.21 -10.55 -17.86
C MET A 264 -11.37 -10.18 -16.64
N VAL A 265 -10.07 -9.95 -16.81
CA VAL A 265 -9.19 -9.48 -15.74
C VAL A 265 -9.62 -8.10 -15.23
N ASP A 266 -10.08 -7.22 -16.11
CA ASP A 266 -10.64 -5.91 -15.73
C ASP A 266 -11.92 -6.04 -14.89
N ILE A 267 -12.79 -6.99 -15.17
CA ILE A 267 -13.97 -7.29 -14.33
C ILE A 267 -13.52 -7.71 -12.93
N LEU A 268 -12.50 -8.60 -12.84
CA LEU A 268 -11.97 -9.06 -11.56
C LEU A 268 -11.27 -7.95 -10.76
N ASN A 269 -10.69 -6.96 -11.43
CA ASN A 269 -10.04 -5.82 -10.78
C ASN A 269 -11.01 -4.68 -10.38
N LYS A 270 -12.04 -4.40 -11.22
CA LYS A 270 -12.81 -3.15 -11.12
C LYS A 270 -14.28 -3.35 -10.74
N LYS A 271 -14.85 -4.57 -10.94
CA LYS A 271 -16.28 -4.84 -10.79
C LYS A 271 -16.58 -5.99 -9.82
N SER A 272 -15.57 -6.46 -9.09
CA SER A 272 -15.63 -7.59 -8.15
C SER A 272 -15.48 -7.12 -6.71
N GLY A 273 -14.98 -7.95 -5.83
CA GLY A 273 -14.75 -7.62 -4.43
C GLY A 273 -16.03 -7.23 -3.68
N LEU A 274 -15.92 -6.31 -2.73
CA LEU A 274 -17.07 -5.81 -1.97
C LEU A 274 -18.14 -5.22 -2.87
N LEU A 275 -17.74 -4.45 -3.89
CA LEU A 275 -18.67 -3.88 -4.88
C LEU A 275 -19.44 -4.96 -5.60
N GLY A 276 -18.76 -5.95 -6.16
CA GLY A 276 -19.39 -7.03 -6.94
C GLY A 276 -20.26 -7.94 -6.11
N LEU A 277 -19.86 -8.22 -4.86
CA LEU A 277 -20.62 -9.09 -3.94
C LEU A 277 -21.85 -8.40 -3.37
N SER A 278 -21.71 -7.15 -2.92
CA SER A 278 -22.80 -6.42 -2.26
C SER A 278 -23.79 -5.78 -3.24
N GLY A 279 -23.32 -5.43 -4.44
CA GLY A 279 -24.08 -4.61 -5.38
C GLY A 279 -24.31 -3.16 -4.90
N VAL A 280 -23.63 -2.73 -3.82
CA VAL A 280 -23.86 -1.42 -3.17
C VAL A 280 -22.69 -0.48 -3.39
N SER A 281 -21.49 -0.84 -2.89
CA SER A 281 -20.32 0.03 -2.84
C SER A 281 -19.04 -0.78 -2.73
N SER A 282 -17.92 -0.17 -3.11
CA SER A 282 -16.57 -0.67 -2.80
C SER A 282 -16.09 -0.21 -1.42
N ASP A 283 -16.78 0.73 -0.78
CA ASP A 283 -16.45 1.24 0.55
C ASP A 283 -17.06 0.36 1.64
N MET A 284 -16.23 -0.17 2.52
CA MET A 284 -16.66 -1.03 3.62
C MET A 284 -17.68 -0.34 4.53
N ARG A 285 -17.62 0.96 4.70
CA ARG A 285 -18.56 1.73 5.55
C ARG A 285 -19.99 1.63 5.01
N ASP A 286 -20.14 1.78 3.70
CA ASP A 286 -21.43 1.68 3.02
C ASP A 286 -21.94 0.24 3.04
N VAL A 287 -21.03 -0.74 2.82
CA VAL A 287 -21.38 -2.16 2.83
C VAL A 287 -21.78 -2.63 4.22
N GLU A 288 -21.06 -2.22 5.30
CA GLU A 288 -21.44 -2.50 6.68
C GLU A 288 -22.80 -1.85 7.03
N ALA A 289 -23.04 -0.63 6.59
CA ALA A 289 -24.33 0.04 6.82
C ALA A 289 -25.48 -0.71 6.12
N ALA A 290 -25.29 -1.09 4.85
CA ALA A 290 -26.27 -1.83 4.06
C ALA A 290 -26.49 -3.27 4.60
N SER A 291 -25.50 -3.90 5.21
CA SER A 291 -25.57 -5.27 5.71
C SER A 291 -26.68 -5.52 6.76
N LYS A 292 -27.21 -4.45 7.33
CA LYS A 292 -28.32 -4.52 8.30
C LYS A 292 -29.65 -4.93 7.66
N THR A 293 -29.83 -4.68 6.38
CA THR A 293 -31.08 -4.90 5.64
C THR A 293 -30.90 -5.57 4.27
N ASN A 294 -29.66 -5.72 3.81
CA ASN A 294 -29.29 -6.32 2.53
C ASN A 294 -28.44 -7.57 2.79
N GLU A 295 -28.95 -8.74 2.41
CA GLU A 295 -28.27 -10.02 2.63
C GLU A 295 -26.99 -10.15 1.82
N ASP A 296 -26.94 -9.65 0.56
CA ASP A 296 -25.73 -9.69 -0.26
C ASP A 296 -24.62 -8.82 0.35
N ALA A 297 -24.97 -7.67 0.90
CA ALA A 297 -24.01 -6.82 1.62
C ALA A 297 -23.50 -7.51 2.91
N LYS A 298 -24.36 -8.21 3.63
CA LYS A 298 -23.96 -8.99 4.81
C LYS A 298 -22.99 -10.10 4.44
N VAL A 299 -23.31 -10.88 3.40
CA VAL A 299 -22.43 -11.93 2.87
C VAL A 299 -21.10 -11.36 2.38
N ALA A 300 -21.11 -10.18 1.75
CA ALA A 300 -19.87 -9.52 1.32
C ALA A 300 -18.92 -9.22 2.50
N VAL A 301 -19.47 -8.71 3.62
CA VAL A 301 -18.69 -8.48 4.85
C VAL A 301 -18.18 -9.81 5.43
N GLU A 302 -19.01 -10.83 5.47
CA GLU A 302 -18.63 -12.16 5.98
C GLU A 302 -17.51 -12.78 5.16
N ILE A 303 -17.56 -12.69 3.81
CA ILE A 303 -16.51 -13.16 2.91
C ILE A 303 -15.20 -12.38 3.16
N PHE A 304 -15.27 -11.05 3.30
CA PHE A 304 -14.08 -10.25 3.59
C PHE A 304 -13.39 -10.72 4.88
N VAL A 305 -14.15 -10.85 5.96
CA VAL A 305 -13.64 -11.33 7.26
C VAL A 305 -13.06 -12.76 7.14
N ASP A 306 -13.78 -13.69 6.50
CA ASP A 306 -13.35 -15.07 6.28
C ASP A 306 -12.01 -15.14 5.52
N ARG A 307 -11.85 -14.36 4.46
CA ARG A 307 -10.60 -14.35 3.68
C ARG A 307 -9.41 -13.83 4.50
N VAL A 308 -9.61 -12.78 5.30
CA VAL A 308 -8.56 -12.26 6.19
C VAL A 308 -8.19 -13.30 7.25
N GLN A 309 -9.18 -13.95 7.90
CA GLN A 309 -8.94 -15.01 8.89
C GLN A 309 -8.14 -16.18 8.28
N LYS A 310 -8.50 -16.61 7.08
CA LYS A 310 -7.80 -17.71 6.37
C LYS A 310 -6.34 -17.38 6.12
N TYR A 311 -6.05 -16.17 5.66
CA TYR A 311 -4.67 -15.74 5.43
C TYR A 311 -3.89 -15.61 6.74
N ILE A 312 -4.50 -15.09 7.81
CA ILE A 312 -3.85 -15.06 9.14
C ILE A 312 -3.54 -16.49 9.60
N GLY A 313 -4.50 -17.42 9.52
CA GLY A 313 -4.30 -18.82 9.89
C GLY A 313 -3.20 -19.50 9.06
N GLN A 314 -3.18 -19.26 7.76
CA GLN A 314 -2.11 -19.73 6.86
C GLN A 314 -0.73 -19.21 7.31
N TYR A 315 -0.63 -17.94 7.68
CA TYR A 315 0.66 -17.34 8.06
C TYR A 315 1.11 -17.72 9.47
N VAL A 316 0.18 -18.00 10.39
CA VAL A 316 0.51 -18.66 11.66
C VAL A 316 1.19 -20.01 11.40
N ALA A 317 0.68 -20.79 10.45
CA ALA A 317 1.30 -22.06 10.05
C ALA A 317 2.66 -21.86 9.35
N VAL A 318 2.76 -20.90 8.43
CA VAL A 318 4.01 -20.59 7.70
C VAL A 318 5.15 -20.24 8.66
N MET A 319 4.87 -19.42 9.69
CA MET A 319 5.87 -18.98 10.67
C MET A 319 6.00 -19.92 11.88
N ASN A 320 5.14 -20.95 11.98
CA ASN A 320 5.03 -21.82 13.17
C ASN A 320 4.80 -20.99 14.45
N GLY A 321 3.81 -20.12 14.42
CA GLY A 321 3.43 -19.24 15.52
C GLY A 321 3.24 -17.79 15.11
N VAL A 322 2.78 -16.99 16.06
CA VAL A 322 2.60 -15.53 15.90
C VAL A 322 2.69 -14.87 17.27
N ASP A 323 3.38 -13.72 17.34
CA ASP A 323 3.48 -12.90 18.55
C ASP A 323 2.53 -11.72 18.50
N ALA A 324 2.33 -11.13 17.31
CA ALA A 324 1.45 -9.99 17.13
C ALA A 324 0.71 -9.99 15.79
N ILE A 325 -0.50 -9.42 15.79
CA ILE A 325 -1.31 -9.12 14.61
C ILE A 325 -1.52 -7.61 14.58
N VAL A 326 -1.22 -6.98 13.45
CA VAL A 326 -1.34 -5.53 13.26
C VAL A 326 -2.40 -5.22 12.23
N PHE A 327 -3.36 -4.38 12.59
CA PHE A 327 -4.32 -3.79 11.66
C PHE A 327 -3.88 -2.39 11.24
N THR A 328 -3.98 -2.11 9.94
CA THR A 328 -3.59 -0.83 9.36
C THR A 328 -4.38 -0.52 8.08
N ALA A 329 -4.20 0.65 7.52
CA ALA A 329 -4.94 1.21 6.39
C ALA A 329 -6.43 1.45 6.67
N GLY A 330 -7.13 2.03 5.70
CA GLY A 330 -8.44 2.64 5.90
C GLY A 330 -9.47 1.80 6.65
N ILE A 331 -9.66 0.53 6.30
CA ILE A 331 -10.59 -0.38 6.99
C ILE A 331 -9.97 -0.86 8.31
N GLY A 332 -8.70 -1.26 8.27
CA GLY A 332 -7.97 -1.77 9.44
C GLY A 332 -7.94 -0.74 10.58
N GLU A 333 -7.61 0.50 10.27
CA GLU A 333 -7.50 1.60 11.25
C GLU A 333 -8.85 2.05 11.80
N ASN A 334 -9.89 2.08 10.96
CA ASN A 334 -11.12 2.79 11.27
C ASN A 334 -12.31 1.91 11.64
N SER A 335 -12.33 0.61 11.27
CA SER A 335 -13.45 -0.28 11.56
C SER A 335 -13.18 -1.20 12.74
N LYS A 336 -13.57 -0.76 13.94
CA LYS A 336 -13.55 -1.60 15.14
C LYS A 336 -14.39 -2.87 14.98
N SER A 337 -15.47 -2.81 14.21
CA SER A 337 -16.35 -3.95 13.91
C SER A 337 -15.60 -5.03 13.12
N ILE A 338 -14.92 -4.66 12.05
CA ILE A 338 -14.15 -5.59 11.22
C ILE A 338 -13.00 -6.19 12.02
N ARG A 339 -12.23 -5.41 12.79
CA ARG A 339 -11.18 -5.94 13.66
C ARG A 339 -11.73 -6.98 14.66
N SER A 340 -12.86 -6.66 15.34
CA SER A 340 -13.48 -7.59 16.27
C SER A 340 -13.94 -8.88 15.60
N ARG A 341 -14.59 -8.80 14.44
CA ARG A 341 -15.06 -9.97 13.70
C ARG A 341 -13.89 -10.88 13.27
N ILE A 342 -12.80 -10.29 12.82
CA ILE A 342 -11.60 -11.05 12.42
C ILE A 342 -11.00 -11.76 13.63
N ILE A 343 -10.74 -11.04 14.72
CA ILE A 343 -10.07 -11.59 15.91
C ILE A 343 -10.93 -12.62 16.62
N ASN A 344 -12.25 -12.44 16.69
CA ASN A 344 -13.16 -13.41 17.32
C ASN A 344 -13.15 -14.78 16.66
N GLY A 345 -12.74 -14.90 15.39
CA GLY A 345 -12.54 -16.18 14.71
C GLY A 345 -11.15 -16.80 14.93
N LEU A 346 -10.27 -16.14 15.70
CA LEU A 346 -8.87 -16.55 15.89
C LEU A 346 -8.53 -16.87 17.36
N THR A 347 -9.53 -17.03 18.19
CA THR A 347 -9.37 -17.28 19.65
C THR A 347 -8.55 -18.52 19.96
N TRP A 348 -8.62 -19.55 19.08
CA TRP A 348 -7.82 -20.77 19.23
C TRP A 348 -6.30 -20.49 19.21
N PHE A 349 -5.86 -19.47 18.49
CA PHE A 349 -4.45 -19.05 18.48
C PHE A 349 -4.05 -18.25 19.73
N GLY A 350 -5.00 -17.91 20.59
CA GLY A 350 -4.78 -17.08 21.78
C GLY A 350 -4.93 -15.59 21.49
N CYS A 351 -5.62 -15.25 20.39
CA CYS A 351 -6.04 -13.89 20.11
C CYS A 351 -7.29 -13.56 20.95
N ASP A 352 -7.31 -12.38 21.54
CA ASP A 352 -8.47 -11.81 22.20
C ASP A 352 -8.46 -10.30 22.07
N ILE A 353 -9.61 -9.67 21.91
CA ILE A 353 -9.74 -8.24 21.69
C ILE A 353 -10.54 -7.58 22.81
N ASP A 354 -10.00 -6.50 23.35
CA ASP A 354 -10.68 -5.68 24.35
C ASP A 354 -11.62 -4.68 23.62
N PRO A 355 -12.93 -4.70 23.85
CA PRO A 355 -13.86 -3.83 23.15
C PRO A 355 -13.64 -2.34 23.38
N GLU A 356 -13.19 -1.96 24.60
CA GLU A 356 -12.94 -0.54 24.94
C GLU A 356 -11.65 -0.06 24.28
N ARG A 357 -10.56 -0.83 24.37
CA ARG A 357 -9.29 -0.53 23.69
C ARG A 357 -9.43 -0.53 22.18
N ASN A 358 -10.28 -1.39 21.62
CA ASN A 358 -10.55 -1.46 20.19
C ASN A 358 -11.36 -0.27 19.66
N ASP A 359 -11.99 0.53 20.53
CA ASP A 359 -12.72 1.73 20.12
C ASP A 359 -11.76 2.90 19.89
N THR A 360 -10.85 2.72 18.96
CA THR A 360 -9.81 3.69 18.60
C THR A 360 -9.56 3.70 17.09
N ARG A 361 -9.07 4.83 16.61
CA ARG A 361 -8.48 5.02 15.27
C ARG A 361 -6.98 5.35 15.35
N SER A 362 -6.50 5.57 16.56
CA SER A 362 -5.11 5.91 16.83
C SER A 362 -4.28 4.66 17.07
N GLU A 363 -2.98 4.84 17.13
CA GLU A 363 -2.05 3.79 17.50
C GLU A 363 -2.32 3.28 18.91
N ALA A 364 -2.56 1.97 19.05
CA ALA A 364 -2.84 1.34 20.34
C ALA A 364 -2.66 -0.18 20.29
N ILE A 365 -2.36 -0.77 21.47
CA ILE A 365 -2.58 -2.19 21.73
C ILE A 365 -4.05 -2.38 22.05
N ILE A 366 -4.75 -3.18 21.25
CA ILE A 366 -6.20 -3.39 21.32
C ILE A 366 -6.60 -4.80 21.80
N SER A 367 -5.62 -5.66 22.05
CA SER A 367 -5.88 -6.97 22.68
C SER A 367 -6.20 -6.83 24.17
N SER A 368 -6.95 -7.82 24.69
CA SER A 368 -7.21 -7.96 26.11
C SER A 368 -5.91 -8.22 26.89
N GLU A 369 -5.90 -7.83 28.15
CA GLU A 369 -4.78 -8.11 29.03
C GLU A 369 -4.60 -9.61 29.23
N GLY A 370 -3.35 -10.09 29.07
CA GLY A 370 -3.04 -11.51 29.15
C GLY A 370 -3.33 -12.33 27.88
N ALA A 371 -3.79 -11.72 26.80
CA ALA A 371 -3.86 -12.40 25.51
C ALA A 371 -2.50 -12.91 25.07
N LYS A 372 -2.44 -14.14 24.57
CA LYS A 372 -1.17 -14.76 24.11
C LYS A 372 -0.61 -14.06 22.89
N VAL A 373 -1.47 -13.61 21.98
CA VAL A 373 -1.12 -12.86 20.78
C VAL A 373 -1.53 -11.40 20.96
N THR A 374 -0.58 -10.49 20.85
CA THR A 374 -0.88 -9.07 20.95
C THR A 374 -1.54 -8.58 19.65
N VAL A 375 -2.65 -7.88 19.76
CA VAL A 375 -3.33 -7.25 18.63
C VAL A 375 -3.16 -5.73 18.71
N LEU A 376 -2.73 -5.12 17.60
CA LEU A 376 -2.44 -3.70 17.53
C LEU A 376 -3.22 -3.04 16.40
N ASN A 377 -3.61 -1.79 16.63
CA ASN A 377 -4.02 -0.85 15.59
C ASN A 377 -2.86 0.13 15.38
N ILE A 378 -2.30 0.19 14.19
CA ILE A 378 -1.18 1.08 13.86
C ILE A 378 -1.51 1.78 12.54
N PRO A 379 -1.84 3.09 12.56
CA PRO A 379 -1.98 3.85 11.32
C PRO A 379 -0.70 3.80 10.49
N THR A 380 -0.84 3.45 9.21
CA THR A 380 0.32 3.41 8.30
C THR A 380 0.84 4.80 7.98
N ASN A 381 2.14 4.91 7.75
CA ASN A 381 2.79 6.12 7.27
C ASN A 381 3.86 5.76 6.24
N GLU A 382 3.42 5.50 5.02
CA GLU A 382 4.30 5.11 3.92
C GLU A 382 5.23 6.26 3.52
N GLU A 383 4.73 7.49 3.58
CA GLU A 383 5.48 8.67 3.22
C GLU A 383 6.68 8.92 4.16
N VAL A 384 6.55 8.62 5.44
CA VAL A 384 7.67 8.71 6.39
C VAL A 384 8.74 7.65 6.10
N GLU A 385 8.35 6.44 5.71
CA GLU A 385 9.32 5.41 5.30
C GLU A 385 10.07 5.83 4.02
N ILE A 386 9.41 6.50 3.10
CA ILE A 386 10.06 7.10 1.92
C ILE A 386 11.06 8.18 2.37
N ALA A 387 10.67 9.07 3.28
CA ALA A 387 11.57 10.10 3.82
C ALA A 387 12.78 9.51 4.55
N ARG A 388 12.59 8.44 5.33
CA ARG A 388 13.69 7.68 5.97
C ARG A 388 14.66 7.07 4.96
N ASP A 389 14.16 6.55 3.85
CA ASP A 389 15.01 5.98 2.79
C ASP A 389 15.80 7.08 2.04
N ILE A 390 15.24 8.29 1.88
CA ILE A 390 15.99 9.44 1.37
C ILE A 390 17.18 9.74 2.29
N GLU A 391 16.94 9.88 3.60
CA GLU A 391 18.00 10.17 4.57
C GLU A 391 19.05 9.06 4.63
N ARG A 392 18.65 7.80 4.54
CA ARG A 392 19.54 6.64 4.55
C ARG A 392 20.46 6.58 3.33
N LEU A 393 19.97 6.95 2.15
CA LEU A 393 20.71 6.88 0.89
C LEU A 393 21.40 8.19 0.52
N ARG A 394 21.04 9.30 1.15
CA ARG A 394 21.73 10.58 0.98
C ARG A 394 23.15 10.47 1.57
N LYS A 395 24.15 10.74 0.75
CA LYS A 395 25.57 10.76 1.13
C LYS A 395 26.00 12.12 1.67
#